data_cd2cabaec7f595eed9ba37f11661100c
#
_entry.id   cd2cabaec7f595eed9ba37f11661100c
#
_cell.length_a   1.000
_cell.length_b   1.000
_cell.length_c   1.000
_cell.angle_alpha   90.00
_cell.angle_beta   90.00
_cell.angle_gamma   90.00
#
_symmetry.space_group_name_H-M   'P 1'
#
loop_
_entity.id
_entity.type
_entity.pdbx_description
1 polymer ?
#
loop_
_entity_poly.entity_id
_entity_poly.type
_entity_poly.pdbx_seq_one_letter_code
_entity_poly.pdbx_strand_id
1 'polypeptide(L)'
;MTQAAIDYATSLRKTETPKELLQQVKDVLEAVPQVRSEFEDPTVSIEKKHLIIDRVFPKEIRDFLKILCDNMDFGLFDEICTAYDELGRKPEAKENQAQLIYVTAPTDEQLEGIKAFLAKEFHNPDMELTLKEDKSIKSGFVLRVGTREFDWSEKGRIEQLENRIAKAVNSSRNTTFSEESIVSILKSSIDDFELEAKDKEIGVVNWVGDGIANVDGIDHAFYGEIVVFDCGVKGMVQDVRRDEIGVILFGRDTDIKEGTRVIRTGKMAGIPVGEAFEGRIIDALGAPLDGQGDIESVGFRPIEFPAPSIVDRKSVTVPMETGILSIDSMFPIGRGQRELIIGDRQTGKTSIAMDTILNQKGKDVVCIYVAIGQKASTIAKLVNTLKKNDAMSYTIIVSATASDPAPLQYIAPYSGTALAEYFMSVSYTHLRAHETDSY
;
A
#
# COMPACT_ATOMS: atom_id res chain seq x y z
N MET A 1 -14.68 -1.35 20.90
CA MET A 1 -15.75 -2.12 20.20
C MET A 1 -15.14 -3.36 19.57
N THR A 2 -15.84 -4.47 19.65
CA THR A 2 -15.38 -5.73 19.03
C THR A 2 -15.74 -5.75 17.54
N GLN A 3 -14.92 -6.40 16.68
CA GLN A 3 -15.20 -6.52 15.25
C GLN A 3 -16.56 -7.17 14.98
N ALA A 4 -16.92 -8.18 15.79
CA ALA A 4 -18.23 -8.82 15.71
C ALA A 4 -19.39 -7.84 15.91
N ALA A 5 -19.28 -6.90 16.86
CA ALA A 5 -20.31 -5.88 17.10
C ALA A 5 -20.47 -4.93 15.89
N ILE A 6 -19.38 -4.57 15.22
CA ILE A 6 -19.41 -3.75 14.01
C ILE A 6 -20.07 -4.49 12.84
N ASP A 7 -19.76 -5.79 12.66
CA ASP A 7 -20.33 -6.61 11.60
C ASP A 7 -21.85 -6.78 11.80
N TYR A 8 -22.31 -7.00 13.02
CA TYR A 8 -23.74 -7.05 13.35
C TYR A 8 -24.44 -5.70 13.12
N ALA A 9 -23.83 -4.59 13.55
CA ALA A 9 -24.37 -3.24 13.33
C ALA A 9 -24.46 -2.91 11.83
N THR A 10 -23.47 -3.31 11.04
CA THR A 10 -23.46 -3.15 9.58
C THR A 10 -24.59 -3.96 8.92
N SER A 11 -24.84 -5.18 9.40
CA SER A 11 -25.92 -6.03 8.91
C SER A 11 -27.29 -5.43 9.21
N LEU A 12 -27.50 -4.89 10.42
CA LEU A 12 -28.72 -4.18 10.81
C LEU A 12 -28.99 -2.95 9.94
N ARG A 13 -27.93 -2.26 9.53
CA ARG A 13 -28.08 -1.11 8.63
C ARG A 13 -28.44 -1.53 7.20
N LYS A 14 -27.86 -2.61 6.70
CA LYS A 14 -28.23 -3.16 5.39
C LYS A 14 -29.69 -3.60 5.31
N THR A 15 -30.26 -4.03 6.43
CA THR A 15 -31.69 -4.40 6.55
C THR A 15 -32.59 -3.21 6.86
N GLU A 16 -32.05 -1.99 6.87
CA GLU A 16 -32.78 -0.73 7.16
C GLU A 16 -33.57 -0.80 8.47
N THR A 17 -33.05 -1.50 9.48
CA THR A 17 -33.72 -1.66 10.77
C THR A 17 -33.82 -0.30 11.49
N PRO A 18 -35.01 0.20 11.88
CA PRO A 18 -35.15 1.49 12.55
C PRO A 18 -34.44 1.53 13.91
N LYS A 19 -33.78 2.66 14.22
CA LYS A 19 -33.12 2.87 15.52
C LYS A 19 -34.06 2.72 16.71
N GLU A 20 -35.30 3.12 16.54
CA GLU A 20 -36.35 3.05 17.57
C GLU A 20 -36.58 1.61 18.02
N LEU A 21 -36.41 0.60 17.15
CA LEU A 21 -36.57 -0.81 17.53
C LEU A 21 -35.42 -1.28 18.43
N LEU A 22 -34.19 -0.84 18.15
CA LEU A 22 -33.03 -1.16 19.00
C LEU A 22 -33.19 -0.52 20.40
N GLN A 23 -33.68 0.72 20.43
CA GLN A 23 -33.96 1.41 21.70
C GLN A 23 -35.07 0.70 22.50
N GLN A 24 -36.13 0.25 21.84
CA GLN A 24 -37.20 -0.55 22.50
C GLN A 24 -36.66 -1.86 23.09
N VAL A 25 -35.76 -2.55 22.39
CA VAL A 25 -35.13 -3.76 22.94
C VAL A 25 -34.31 -3.41 24.17
N LYS A 26 -33.55 -2.34 24.13
CA LYS A 26 -32.71 -1.87 25.25
C LYS A 26 -33.59 -1.52 26.46
N ASP A 27 -34.66 -0.78 26.25
CA ASP A 27 -35.58 -0.39 27.29
C ASP A 27 -36.22 -1.62 27.98
N VAL A 28 -36.58 -2.66 27.23
CA VAL A 28 -37.11 -3.92 27.77
C VAL A 28 -36.04 -4.69 28.56
N LEU A 29 -34.81 -4.74 28.10
CA LEU A 29 -33.70 -5.41 28.79
C LEU A 29 -33.31 -4.68 30.11
N GLU A 30 -33.40 -3.35 30.11
CA GLU A 30 -33.21 -2.54 31.33
C GLU A 30 -34.35 -2.70 32.32
N ALA A 31 -35.62 -2.75 31.84
CA ALA A 31 -36.78 -2.92 32.68
C ALA A 31 -36.85 -4.33 33.30
N VAL A 32 -36.36 -5.35 32.64
CA VAL A 32 -36.39 -6.75 33.11
C VAL A 32 -35.00 -7.40 32.96
N PRO A 33 -34.05 -7.15 33.90
CA PRO A 33 -32.69 -7.68 33.84
C PRO A 33 -32.59 -9.20 33.79
N GLN A 34 -33.62 -9.90 34.27
CA GLN A 34 -33.71 -11.36 34.23
C GLN A 34 -33.74 -11.90 32.78
N VAL A 35 -34.41 -11.19 31.89
CA VAL A 35 -34.44 -11.59 30.45
C VAL A 35 -33.05 -11.52 29.82
N ARG A 36 -32.30 -10.51 30.18
CA ARG A 36 -30.91 -10.37 29.74
C ARG A 36 -30.04 -11.54 30.25
N SER A 37 -30.14 -11.82 31.55
CA SER A 37 -29.39 -12.92 32.16
C SER A 37 -29.73 -14.28 31.55
N GLU A 38 -31.01 -14.53 31.19
CA GLU A 38 -31.43 -15.77 30.51
C GLU A 38 -30.86 -15.87 29.08
N PHE A 39 -30.70 -14.76 28.37
CA PHE A 39 -30.11 -14.77 27.01
C PHE A 39 -28.60 -14.95 27.02
N GLU A 40 -27.90 -14.45 28.03
CA GLU A 40 -26.46 -14.61 28.20
C GLU A 40 -26.08 -15.98 28.81
N ASP A 41 -27.00 -16.66 29.50
CA ASP A 41 -26.74 -17.95 30.16
C ASP A 41 -26.63 -19.09 29.12
N PRO A 42 -25.45 -19.75 29.02
CA PRO A 42 -25.28 -20.90 28.10
C PRO A 42 -26.03 -22.15 28.51
N THR A 43 -26.53 -22.24 29.75
CA THR A 43 -27.28 -23.40 30.24
C THR A 43 -28.75 -23.38 29.85
N VAL A 44 -29.26 -22.24 29.39
CA VAL A 44 -30.64 -22.07 28.93
C VAL A 44 -30.73 -22.55 27.48
N SER A 45 -31.65 -23.46 27.17
CA SER A 45 -31.81 -24.00 25.82
C SER A 45 -32.23 -22.92 24.83
N ILE A 46 -31.67 -23.00 23.60
CA ILE A 46 -31.93 -22.07 22.49
C ILE A 46 -33.44 -21.96 22.21
N GLU A 47 -34.16 -23.06 22.27
CA GLU A 47 -35.62 -23.08 22.06
C GLU A 47 -36.38 -22.17 23.06
N LYS A 48 -35.95 -22.18 24.32
CA LYS A 48 -36.54 -21.27 25.34
C LYS A 48 -36.22 -19.82 25.05
N LYS A 49 -34.97 -19.53 24.68
CA LYS A 49 -34.56 -18.18 24.30
C LYS A 49 -35.38 -17.65 23.12
N HIS A 50 -35.57 -18.46 22.08
CA HIS A 50 -36.40 -18.12 20.93
C HIS A 50 -37.86 -17.90 21.30
N LEU A 51 -38.41 -18.71 22.21
CA LEU A 51 -39.80 -18.56 22.67
C LEU A 51 -39.99 -17.24 23.42
N ILE A 52 -39.04 -16.81 24.22
CA ILE A 52 -39.05 -15.51 24.92
C ILE A 52 -39.00 -14.37 23.89
N ILE A 53 -38.10 -14.45 22.90
CA ILE A 53 -37.95 -13.46 21.84
C ILE A 53 -39.28 -13.31 21.08
N ASP A 54 -39.91 -14.42 20.69
CA ASP A 54 -41.15 -14.40 19.93
C ASP A 54 -42.35 -13.82 20.69
N ARG A 55 -42.32 -13.85 22.02
CA ARG A 55 -43.39 -13.32 22.87
C ARG A 55 -43.17 -11.88 23.28
N VAL A 56 -41.96 -11.43 23.46
CA VAL A 56 -41.62 -10.16 24.11
C VAL A 56 -41.29 -9.09 23.06
N PHE A 57 -40.62 -9.42 21.96
CA PHE A 57 -40.08 -8.42 21.05
C PHE A 57 -40.89 -8.28 19.75
N PRO A 58 -40.84 -7.10 19.07
CA PRO A 58 -41.46 -6.86 17.77
C PRO A 58 -40.96 -7.84 16.70
N LYS A 59 -41.80 -8.17 15.71
CA LYS A 59 -41.49 -9.15 14.69
C LYS A 59 -40.22 -8.79 13.86
N GLU A 60 -40.04 -7.52 13.61
CA GLU A 60 -39.01 -6.95 12.75
C GLU A 60 -37.58 -7.16 13.27
N ILE A 61 -37.42 -7.37 14.60
CA ILE A 61 -36.08 -7.53 15.20
C ILE A 61 -35.84 -8.97 15.73
N ARG A 62 -36.85 -9.84 15.71
CA ARG A 62 -36.77 -11.18 16.31
C ARG A 62 -35.66 -12.03 15.67
N ASP A 63 -35.56 -12.02 14.36
CA ASP A 63 -34.60 -12.86 13.64
C ASP A 63 -33.16 -12.43 14.01
N PHE A 64 -32.91 -11.15 14.15
CA PHE A 64 -31.63 -10.63 14.63
C PHE A 64 -31.32 -11.09 16.06
N LEU A 65 -32.25 -10.94 16.98
CA LEU A 65 -32.06 -11.38 18.37
C LEU A 65 -31.86 -12.89 18.49
N LYS A 66 -32.52 -13.68 17.65
CA LYS A 66 -32.31 -15.13 17.57
C LYS A 66 -30.91 -15.47 17.12
N ILE A 67 -30.41 -14.79 16.09
CA ILE A 67 -29.02 -14.96 15.59
C ILE A 67 -28.01 -14.65 16.70
N LEU A 68 -28.22 -13.58 17.49
CA LEU A 68 -27.34 -13.25 18.61
C LEU A 68 -27.35 -14.34 19.70
N CYS A 69 -28.52 -14.92 19.98
CA CYS A 69 -28.63 -16.01 20.94
C CYS A 69 -28.00 -17.30 20.43
N ASP A 70 -28.18 -17.63 19.13
CA ASP A 70 -27.63 -18.82 18.48
C ASP A 70 -26.10 -18.79 18.45
N ASN A 71 -25.52 -17.61 18.24
CA ASN A 71 -24.07 -17.40 18.23
C ASN A 71 -23.49 -17.18 19.63
N MET A 72 -24.29 -17.11 20.68
CA MET A 72 -23.89 -16.75 22.05
C MET A 72 -23.29 -15.35 22.18
N ASP A 73 -23.62 -14.45 21.26
CA ASP A 73 -23.08 -13.08 21.17
C ASP A 73 -24.02 -12.04 21.80
N PHE A 74 -25.01 -12.46 22.59
CA PHE A 74 -26.02 -11.54 23.15
C PHE A 74 -25.40 -10.50 24.11
N GLY A 75 -24.28 -10.84 24.77
CA GLY A 75 -23.53 -9.90 25.61
C GLY A 75 -22.95 -8.68 24.86
N LEU A 76 -22.82 -8.78 23.52
CA LEU A 76 -22.35 -7.69 22.67
C LEU A 76 -23.46 -6.69 22.29
N PHE A 77 -24.71 -6.88 22.73
CA PHE A 77 -25.85 -6.09 22.28
C PHE A 77 -25.67 -4.57 22.52
N ASP A 78 -25.11 -4.17 23.66
CA ASP A 78 -24.84 -2.75 23.95
C ASP A 78 -23.74 -2.16 23.05
N GLU A 79 -22.71 -2.95 22.75
CA GLU A 79 -21.67 -2.57 21.80
C GLU A 79 -22.22 -2.45 20.37
N ILE A 80 -23.14 -3.35 19.98
CA ILE A 80 -23.81 -3.31 18.67
C ILE A 80 -24.66 -2.06 18.53
N CYS A 81 -25.40 -1.67 19.58
CA CYS A 81 -26.19 -0.44 19.59
C CYS A 81 -25.29 0.79 19.45
N THR A 82 -24.16 0.80 20.14
CA THR A 82 -23.18 1.89 20.06
C THR A 82 -22.56 1.96 18.65
N ALA A 83 -22.14 0.83 18.10
CA ALA A 83 -21.62 0.73 16.75
C ALA A 83 -22.68 1.16 15.69
N TYR A 84 -23.93 0.76 15.88
CA TYR A 84 -25.04 1.19 15.02
C TYR A 84 -25.24 2.70 15.02
N ASP A 85 -25.12 3.34 16.19
CA ASP A 85 -25.21 4.80 16.34
C ASP A 85 -23.99 5.51 15.72
N GLU A 86 -22.81 4.96 15.85
CA GLU A 86 -21.59 5.50 15.25
C GLU A 86 -21.59 5.37 13.73
N LEU A 87 -21.97 4.22 13.20
CA LEU A 87 -22.20 4.02 11.77
C LEU A 87 -23.34 4.90 11.22
N GLY A 88 -24.25 5.39 12.09
CA GLY A 88 -25.32 6.31 11.76
C GLY A 88 -24.95 7.78 11.80
N ARG A 89 -23.95 8.08 12.51
CA ARG A 89 -23.26 9.34 12.35
C ARG A 89 -22.48 9.22 11.03
N LYS A 90 -23.19 9.45 9.90
CA LYS A 90 -22.49 10.01 8.75
C LYS A 90 -21.60 11.08 9.35
N PRO A 91 -20.30 11.17 9.04
CA PRO A 91 -19.64 12.45 9.20
C PRO A 91 -20.54 13.40 8.41
N GLU A 92 -21.35 14.19 9.12
CA GLU A 92 -22.07 15.30 8.52
C GLU A 92 -20.99 16.06 7.83
N ALA A 93 -21.09 16.01 6.54
CA ALA A 93 -20.03 16.32 5.64
C ALA A 93 -19.41 17.66 6.02
N LYS A 94 -18.17 17.64 6.42
CA LYS A 94 -17.26 18.78 6.24
C LYS A 94 -17.20 19.20 4.76
N GLU A 95 -18.05 18.65 3.92
CA GLU A 95 -18.23 18.98 2.49
C GLU A 95 -18.73 20.42 2.26
N ASN A 96 -19.35 21.04 3.28
CA ASN A 96 -19.77 22.42 3.21
C ASN A 96 -18.78 23.41 3.83
N GLN A 97 -17.62 22.92 4.33
CA GLN A 97 -16.59 23.76 4.92
C GLN A 97 -15.32 23.68 4.08
N ALA A 98 -14.91 24.84 3.56
CA ALA A 98 -13.62 25.04 2.93
C ALA A 98 -12.66 25.69 3.92
N GLN A 99 -11.42 25.21 4.02
CA GLN A 99 -10.37 25.82 4.84
C GLN A 99 -9.29 26.39 3.93
N LEU A 100 -9.06 27.69 4.00
CA LEU A 100 -7.94 28.35 3.34
C LEU A 100 -6.80 28.53 4.32
N ILE A 101 -5.68 27.89 4.02
CA ILE A 101 -4.45 27.99 4.81
C ILE A 101 -3.50 28.92 4.05
N TYR A 102 -3.02 29.98 4.69
CA TYR A 102 -2.23 31.03 4.05
C TYR A 102 -1.06 31.50 4.93
N VAL A 103 -0.07 32.11 4.29
CA VAL A 103 1.06 32.79 4.97
C VAL A 103 0.83 34.29 5.04
N THR A 104 0.36 34.88 3.93
CA THR A 104 0.01 36.30 3.84
C THR A 104 -1.50 36.39 3.67
N ALA A 105 -2.16 37.21 4.48
CA ALA A 105 -3.61 37.36 4.42
C ALA A 105 -4.07 37.71 2.99
N PRO A 106 -5.01 36.96 2.42
CA PRO A 106 -5.53 37.23 1.09
C PRO A 106 -6.32 38.56 1.06
N THR A 107 -6.27 39.25 -0.06
CA THR A 107 -7.09 40.44 -0.32
C THR A 107 -8.55 40.08 -0.55
N ASP A 108 -9.47 41.03 -0.39
CA ASP A 108 -10.91 40.78 -0.60
C ASP A 108 -11.20 40.29 -2.05
N GLU A 109 -10.48 40.82 -3.05
CA GLU A 109 -10.60 40.35 -4.44
C GLU A 109 -10.15 38.88 -4.61
N GLN A 110 -9.09 38.47 -3.90
CA GLN A 110 -8.62 37.08 -3.92
C GLN A 110 -9.60 36.14 -3.21
N LEU A 111 -10.21 36.60 -2.12
CA LEU A 111 -11.26 35.82 -1.42
C LEU A 111 -12.50 35.63 -2.28
N GLU A 112 -12.92 36.66 -3.02
CA GLU A 112 -14.03 36.55 -3.98
C GLU A 112 -13.69 35.57 -5.10
N GLY A 113 -12.47 35.62 -5.63
CA GLY A 113 -11.98 34.67 -6.63
C GLY A 113 -11.99 33.21 -6.13
N ILE A 114 -11.56 32.98 -4.89
CA ILE A 114 -11.58 31.65 -4.27
C ILE A 114 -13.01 31.17 -4.05
N LYS A 115 -13.91 32.01 -3.59
CA LYS A 115 -15.34 31.67 -3.44
C LYS A 115 -15.99 31.35 -4.77
N ALA A 116 -15.67 32.10 -5.83
CA ALA A 116 -16.17 31.83 -7.18
C ALA A 116 -15.63 30.49 -7.72
N PHE A 117 -14.36 30.15 -7.44
CA PHE A 117 -13.76 28.85 -7.77
C PHE A 117 -14.48 27.73 -7.02
N LEU A 118 -14.70 27.87 -5.71
CA LEU A 118 -15.41 26.88 -4.90
C LEU A 118 -16.83 26.64 -5.40
N ALA A 119 -17.57 27.72 -5.68
CA ALA A 119 -18.93 27.61 -6.21
C ALA A 119 -19.00 26.89 -7.57
N LYS A 120 -18.01 27.12 -8.44
CA LYS A 120 -17.92 26.47 -9.75
C LYS A 120 -17.52 25.00 -9.64
N GLU A 121 -16.51 24.68 -8.85
CA GLU A 121 -15.93 23.33 -8.78
C GLU A 121 -16.82 22.37 -7.99
N PHE A 122 -17.39 22.84 -6.87
CA PHE A 122 -18.19 22.00 -5.98
C PHE A 122 -19.70 22.19 -6.15
N HIS A 123 -20.14 23.02 -7.11
CA HIS A 123 -21.56 23.30 -7.38
C HIS A 123 -22.36 23.72 -6.11
N ASN A 124 -21.68 24.29 -5.10
CA ASN A 124 -22.26 24.74 -3.86
C ASN A 124 -21.89 26.21 -3.60
N PRO A 125 -22.84 27.16 -3.79
CA PRO A 125 -22.58 28.59 -3.59
C PRO A 125 -22.49 29.03 -2.11
N ASP A 126 -23.00 28.21 -1.17
CA ASP A 126 -23.10 28.55 0.25
C ASP A 126 -21.98 27.94 1.11
N MET A 127 -20.82 27.63 0.51
CA MET A 127 -19.71 27.01 1.21
C MET A 127 -19.04 28.01 2.19
N GLU A 128 -18.95 27.62 3.46
CA GLU A 128 -18.28 28.41 4.49
C GLU A 128 -16.76 28.30 4.36
N LEU A 129 -16.10 29.46 4.14
CA LEU A 129 -14.65 29.55 4.02
C LEU A 129 -14.02 29.94 5.36
N THR A 130 -13.29 29.00 5.98
CA THR A 130 -12.53 29.25 7.20
C THR A 130 -11.10 29.62 6.87
N LEU A 131 -10.59 30.71 7.43
CA LEU A 131 -9.24 31.20 7.22
C LEU A 131 -8.29 30.75 8.33
N LYS A 132 -7.14 30.16 7.99
CA LYS A 132 -6.12 29.71 8.93
C LYS A 132 -4.73 30.21 8.49
N GLU A 133 -4.06 30.96 9.37
CA GLU A 133 -2.65 31.34 9.15
C GLU A 133 -1.72 30.19 9.53
N ASP A 134 -0.81 29.82 8.61
CA ASP A 134 0.21 28.80 8.84
C ASP A 134 1.54 29.20 8.15
N LYS A 135 2.53 29.55 8.95
CA LYS A 135 3.85 29.99 8.48
C LYS A 135 4.76 28.86 8.00
N SER A 136 4.35 27.60 8.17
CA SER A 136 5.12 26.43 7.71
C SER A 136 5.14 26.30 6.18
N ILE A 137 4.19 26.93 5.49
CA ILE A 137 4.02 26.83 4.02
C ILE A 137 5.05 27.67 3.24
N LYS A 138 5.80 28.56 3.89
CA LYS A 138 6.76 29.54 3.35
C LYS A 138 6.13 30.62 2.44
N SER A 139 5.40 30.27 1.40
CA SER A 139 4.67 31.21 0.54
C SER A 139 3.49 30.55 -0.20
N GLY A 140 2.50 31.34 -0.64
CA GLY A 140 1.31 30.86 -1.30
C GLY A 140 0.18 30.49 -0.34
N PHE A 141 -0.73 29.63 -0.78
CA PHE A 141 -1.87 29.16 0.01
C PHE A 141 -2.26 27.74 -0.36
N VAL A 142 -2.96 27.07 0.55
CA VAL A 142 -3.53 25.73 0.39
C VAL A 142 -5.02 25.80 0.70
N LEU A 143 -5.85 25.33 -0.21
CA LEU A 143 -7.30 25.26 -0.05
C LEU A 143 -7.72 23.81 0.20
N ARG A 144 -8.43 23.55 1.29
CA ARG A 144 -8.96 22.24 1.66
C ARG A 144 -10.47 22.25 1.64
N VAL A 145 -11.05 21.26 1.01
CA VAL A 145 -12.50 21.07 0.94
C VAL A 145 -12.79 19.59 1.15
N GLY A 146 -13.28 19.22 2.33
CA GLY A 146 -13.47 17.81 2.66
C GLY A 146 -12.16 17.02 2.56
N THR A 147 -12.12 16.03 1.68
CA THR A 147 -10.97 15.16 1.38
C THR A 147 -10.09 15.69 0.24
N ARG A 148 -10.46 16.78 -0.43
CA ARG A 148 -9.72 17.37 -1.55
C ARG A 148 -8.85 18.54 -1.08
N GLU A 149 -7.59 18.57 -1.51
CA GLU A 149 -6.65 19.65 -1.23
C GLU A 149 -6.08 20.19 -2.53
N PHE A 150 -6.13 21.52 -2.65
CA PHE A 150 -5.55 22.28 -3.75
C PHE A 150 -4.34 23.04 -3.20
N ASP A 151 -3.15 22.68 -3.63
CA ASP A 151 -1.90 23.24 -3.12
C ASP A 151 -1.27 24.20 -4.12
N TRP A 152 -1.39 25.51 -3.83
CA TRP A 152 -0.73 26.61 -4.55
C TRP A 152 0.45 27.19 -3.76
N SER A 153 0.99 26.44 -2.80
CA SER A 153 2.21 26.83 -2.08
C SER A 153 3.45 26.73 -2.97
N GLU A 154 4.55 27.35 -2.54
CA GLU A 154 5.84 27.20 -3.21
C GLU A 154 6.26 25.74 -3.37
N LYS A 155 6.04 24.93 -2.33
CA LYS A 155 6.34 23.49 -2.35
C LYS A 155 5.49 22.75 -3.39
N GLY A 156 4.19 23.05 -3.45
CA GLY A 156 3.27 22.44 -4.43
C GLY A 156 3.64 22.80 -5.86
N ARG A 157 4.10 24.04 -6.09
CA ARG A 157 4.57 24.51 -7.41
C ARG A 157 5.83 23.79 -7.85
N ILE A 158 6.81 23.64 -6.98
CA ILE A 158 8.06 22.92 -7.26
C ILE A 158 7.75 21.46 -7.61
N GLU A 159 6.92 20.79 -6.81
CA GLU A 159 6.54 19.40 -7.04
C GLU A 159 5.80 19.19 -8.37
N GLN A 160 4.92 20.11 -8.74
CA GLN A 160 4.25 20.08 -10.05
C GLN A 160 5.24 20.26 -11.21
N LEU A 161 6.20 21.17 -11.05
CA LEU A 161 7.26 21.42 -12.03
C LEU A 161 8.17 20.19 -12.19
N GLU A 162 8.64 19.60 -11.09
CA GLU A 162 9.46 18.38 -11.08
C GLU A 162 8.75 17.22 -11.80
N ASN A 163 7.46 17.01 -11.50
CA ASN A 163 6.67 15.96 -12.13
C ASN A 163 6.48 16.21 -13.65
N ARG A 164 6.35 17.46 -14.08
CA ARG A 164 6.22 17.83 -15.50
C ARG A 164 7.53 17.64 -16.26
N ILE A 165 8.65 18.04 -15.64
CA ILE A 165 10.00 17.81 -16.19
C ILE A 165 10.27 16.31 -16.32
N ALA A 166 10.00 15.52 -15.28
CA ALA A 166 10.17 14.07 -15.31
C ALA A 166 9.33 13.40 -16.41
N LYS A 167 8.10 13.86 -16.63
CA LYS A 167 7.26 13.38 -17.73
C LYS A 167 7.81 13.78 -19.11
N ALA A 168 8.26 15.01 -19.27
CA ALA A 168 8.83 15.50 -20.54
C ALA A 168 10.12 14.75 -20.90
N VAL A 169 11.01 14.49 -19.93
CA VAL A 169 12.22 13.70 -20.12
C VAL A 169 11.92 12.24 -20.46
N ASN A 170 10.93 11.63 -19.77
CA ASN A 170 10.55 10.24 -20.02
C ASN A 170 9.82 10.03 -21.37
N SER A 171 9.01 10.99 -21.81
CA SER A 171 8.33 10.91 -23.12
C SER A 171 9.28 11.07 -24.30
N SER A 172 10.43 11.67 -24.06
CA SER A 172 11.41 11.99 -25.13
C SER A 172 12.49 10.91 -25.31
N ARG A 173 12.46 9.83 -24.57
CA ARG A 173 13.51 8.76 -24.58
C ARG A 173 13.69 8.01 -25.88
N ASN A 174 12.88 8.25 -26.92
CA ASN A 174 13.00 7.59 -28.22
C ASN A 174 13.82 8.36 -29.28
N THR A 175 14.46 9.46 -28.90
CA THR A 175 15.29 10.27 -29.81
C THR A 175 16.66 10.55 -29.19
N THR A 176 17.73 10.39 -29.98
CA THR A 176 19.12 10.75 -29.64
C THR A 176 19.20 12.25 -29.31
N PHE A 177 19.51 12.58 -28.06
CA PHE A 177 19.55 13.95 -27.57
C PHE A 177 20.93 14.60 -27.76
N SER A 178 20.94 15.86 -28.24
CA SER A 178 22.01 16.82 -27.99
C SER A 178 21.69 17.62 -26.71
N GLU A 179 22.72 18.09 -26.00
CA GLU A 179 22.57 18.91 -24.79
C GLU A 179 21.63 20.12 -25.01
N GLU A 180 21.64 20.69 -26.23
CA GLU A 180 20.78 21.82 -26.64
C GLU A 180 19.29 21.45 -26.67
N SER A 181 18.94 20.20 -27.00
CA SER A 181 17.54 19.75 -27.03
C SER A 181 16.94 19.57 -25.63
N ILE A 182 17.75 19.14 -24.64
CA ILE A 182 17.33 19.04 -23.24
C ILE A 182 17.05 20.43 -22.66
N VAL A 183 17.93 21.39 -22.92
CA VAL A 183 17.78 22.78 -22.46
C VAL A 183 16.54 23.43 -23.10
N SER A 184 16.23 23.15 -24.36
CA SER A 184 15.03 23.70 -25.02
C SER A 184 13.75 23.10 -24.46
N ILE A 185 13.72 21.78 -24.15
CA ILE A 185 12.58 21.10 -23.50
C ILE A 185 12.36 21.64 -22.08
N LEU A 186 13.44 21.85 -21.32
CA LEU A 186 13.35 22.44 -19.99
C LEU A 186 12.82 23.87 -20.03
N LYS A 187 13.31 24.71 -20.96
CA LYS A 187 12.80 26.06 -21.15
C LYS A 187 11.34 26.09 -21.53
N SER A 188 10.91 25.32 -22.53
CA SER A 188 9.49 25.28 -22.91
C SER A 188 8.60 24.74 -21.78
N SER A 189 9.09 23.78 -21.00
CA SER A 189 8.34 23.27 -19.84
C SER A 189 8.20 24.28 -18.70
N ILE A 190 9.13 25.23 -18.59
CA ILE A 190 9.07 26.33 -17.62
C ILE A 190 8.23 27.49 -18.16
N ASP A 191 8.43 27.88 -19.42
CA ASP A 191 7.72 29.00 -20.05
C ASP A 191 6.22 28.73 -20.21
N ASP A 192 5.84 27.47 -20.52
CA ASP A 192 4.45 27.00 -20.63
C ASP A 192 3.86 26.49 -19.30
N PHE A 193 4.50 26.81 -18.17
CA PHE A 193 4.02 26.35 -16.87
C PHE A 193 2.83 27.16 -16.40
N GLU A 194 1.64 26.69 -16.73
CA GLU A 194 0.40 27.13 -16.08
C GLU A 194 0.13 26.24 -14.85
N LEU A 195 -0.15 26.92 -13.73
CA LEU A 195 -0.54 26.28 -12.49
C LEU A 195 -1.94 25.65 -12.68
N GLU A 196 -1.99 24.36 -12.93
CA GLU A 196 -3.23 23.62 -12.85
C GLU A 196 -3.58 23.35 -11.37
N ALA A 197 -4.82 23.64 -11.01
CA ALA A 197 -5.36 23.20 -9.72
C ALA A 197 -5.53 21.68 -9.74
N LYS A 198 -4.46 20.96 -9.39
CA LYS A 198 -4.58 19.51 -9.16
C LYS A 198 -5.02 19.28 -7.75
N ASP A 199 -6.19 18.72 -7.60
CA ASP A 199 -6.67 18.20 -6.33
C ASP A 199 -5.87 16.94 -5.96
N LYS A 200 -5.44 16.92 -4.72
CA LYS A 200 -4.89 15.71 -4.08
C LYS A 200 -5.98 15.15 -3.20
N GLU A 201 -6.35 13.91 -3.44
CA GLU A 201 -7.19 13.18 -2.50
C GLU A 201 -6.40 12.90 -1.23
N ILE A 202 -6.97 13.25 -0.11
CA ILE A 202 -6.38 13.09 1.21
C ILE A 202 -7.29 12.23 2.04
N GLY A 203 -6.74 11.14 2.54
CA GLY A 203 -7.38 10.31 3.52
C GLY A 203 -6.95 10.64 4.94
N VAL A 204 -7.67 10.07 5.86
CA VAL A 204 -7.39 10.15 7.30
C VAL A 204 -7.34 8.75 7.86
N VAL A 205 -6.32 8.45 8.64
CA VAL A 205 -6.18 7.16 9.33
C VAL A 205 -7.27 7.03 10.36
N ASN A 206 -8.07 6.01 10.24
CA ASN A 206 -9.15 5.63 11.12
C ASN A 206 -8.66 4.64 12.19
N TRP A 207 -7.81 3.71 11.77
CA TRP A 207 -7.22 2.70 12.64
C TRP A 207 -5.82 2.32 12.17
N VAL A 208 -4.92 2.01 13.10
CA VAL A 208 -3.57 1.51 12.80
C VAL A 208 -3.15 0.44 13.80
N GLY A 209 -2.58 -0.64 13.31
CA GLY A 209 -2.04 -1.73 14.13
C GLY A 209 -1.45 -2.84 13.28
N ASP A 210 -0.50 -3.58 13.84
CA ASP A 210 0.13 -4.77 13.23
C ASP A 210 0.68 -4.51 11.80
N GLY A 211 1.15 -3.28 11.52
CA GLY A 211 1.69 -2.92 10.21
C GLY A 211 0.62 -2.64 9.14
N ILE A 212 -0.64 -2.46 9.53
CA ILE A 212 -1.77 -2.12 8.66
C ILE A 212 -2.39 -0.83 9.15
N ALA A 213 -2.88 0.00 8.25
CA ALA A 213 -3.70 1.17 8.54
C ALA A 213 -4.98 1.14 7.70
N ASN A 214 -6.11 1.44 8.32
CA ASN A 214 -7.36 1.74 7.62
C ASN A 214 -7.46 3.24 7.44
N VAL A 215 -7.77 3.66 6.23
CA VAL A 215 -7.79 5.07 5.82
C VAL A 215 -9.12 5.39 5.16
N ASP A 216 -9.79 6.42 5.66
CA ASP A 216 -11.04 6.96 5.11
C ASP A 216 -10.75 8.14 4.18
N GLY A 217 -11.67 8.42 3.26
CA GLY A 217 -11.67 9.65 2.45
C GLY A 217 -10.81 9.59 1.19
N ILE A 218 -10.37 8.41 0.77
CA ILE A 218 -9.73 8.19 -0.53
C ILE A 218 -10.62 7.27 -1.37
N ASP A 219 -11.39 7.86 -2.29
CA ASP A 219 -12.40 7.14 -3.07
C ASP A 219 -11.87 6.53 -4.37
N HIS A 220 -10.77 7.07 -4.91
CA HIS A 220 -10.22 6.66 -6.20
C HIS A 220 -8.91 5.87 -6.09
N ALA A 221 -8.55 5.39 -4.89
CA ALA A 221 -7.39 4.52 -4.73
C ALA A 221 -7.60 3.20 -5.46
N PHE A 222 -6.52 2.63 -5.96
CA PHE A 222 -6.53 1.33 -6.59
C PHE A 222 -5.59 0.36 -5.84
N TYR A 223 -5.87 -0.93 -5.99
CA TYR A 223 -5.03 -1.99 -5.42
C TYR A 223 -3.57 -1.85 -5.87
N GLY A 224 -2.64 -1.94 -4.94
CA GLY A 224 -1.21 -1.80 -5.22
C GLY A 224 -0.73 -0.36 -5.33
N GLU A 225 -1.57 0.65 -5.12
CA GLU A 225 -1.15 2.06 -5.12
C GLU A 225 -0.31 2.39 -3.90
N ILE A 226 0.75 3.18 -4.10
CA ILE A 226 1.53 3.74 -3.00
C ILE A 226 0.84 4.98 -2.45
N VAL A 227 0.70 5.01 -1.15
CA VAL A 227 0.26 6.18 -0.38
C VAL A 227 1.37 6.64 0.57
N VAL A 228 1.36 7.91 0.91
CA VAL A 228 2.35 8.53 1.80
C VAL A 228 1.65 9.17 2.98
N PHE A 229 2.06 8.82 4.18
CA PHE A 229 1.58 9.41 5.42
C PHE A 229 2.33 10.70 5.73
N ASP A 230 1.71 11.64 6.45
CA ASP A 230 2.33 12.93 6.83
C ASP A 230 3.67 12.76 7.58
N CYS A 231 3.86 11.65 8.29
CA CYS A 231 5.12 11.29 8.95
C CYS A 231 6.22 10.82 7.98
N GLY A 232 5.94 10.73 6.67
CA GLY A 232 6.85 10.25 5.63
C GLY A 232 6.88 8.74 5.45
N VAL A 233 6.16 7.97 6.26
CA VAL A 233 6.00 6.53 6.07
C VAL A 233 5.23 6.29 4.77
N LYS A 234 5.66 5.31 3.99
CA LYS A 234 4.96 4.86 2.78
C LYS A 234 4.14 3.62 3.10
N GLY A 235 3.05 3.46 2.39
CA GLY A 235 2.26 2.24 2.44
C GLY A 235 1.72 1.86 1.06
N MET A 236 1.23 0.65 0.94
CA MET A 236 0.60 0.14 -0.27
C MET A 236 -0.85 -0.23 0.01
N VAL A 237 -1.74 0.22 -0.84
CA VAL A 237 -3.16 -0.13 -0.79
C VAL A 237 -3.32 -1.61 -1.12
N GLN A 238 -3.83 -2.39 -0.16
CA GLN A 238 -4.04 -3.83 -0.29
C GLN A 238 -5.52 -4.21 -0.38
N ASP A 239 -6.37 -3.42 0.26
CA ASP A 239 -7.81 -3.65 0.28
C ASP A 239 -8.54 -2.35 -0.07
N VAL A 240 -9.51 -2.42 -0.95
CA VAL A 240 -10.34 -1.27 -1.34
C VAL A 240 -11.78 -1.62 -1.05
N ARG A 241 -12.35 -0.98 -0.04
CA ARG A 241 -13.74 -1.11 0.37
C ARG A 241 -14.52 0.13 -0.05
N ARG A 242 -15.81 0.12 0.20
CA ARG A 242 -16.71 1.21 -0.19
C ARG A 242 -16.36 2.53 0.50
N ASP A 243 -16.05 2.48 1.79
CA ASP A 243 -15.92 3.67 2.64
C ASP A 243 -14.49 3.83 3.20
N GLU A 244 -13.64 2.80 3.07
CA GLU A 244 -12.26 2.80 3.59
C GLU A 244 -11.32 2.00 2.69
N ILE A 245 -10.02 2.29 2.79
CA ILE A 245 -8.97 1.50 2.19
C ILE A 245 -8.07 0.89 3.26
N GLY A 246 -7.67 -0.37 3.07
CA GLY A 246 -6.66 -1.04 3.88
C GLY A 246 -5.27 -0.85 3.28
N VAL A 247 -4.35 -0.31 4.06
CA VAL A 247 -2.99 0.03 3.64
C VAL A 247 -1.97 -0.77 4.43
N ILE A 248 -1.09 -1.50 3.75
CA ILE A 248 0.07 -2.15 4.37
C ILE A 248 1.21 -1.14 4.51
N LEU A 249 1.78 -1.01 5.71
CA LEU A 249 2.79 -0.02 6.03
C LEU A 249 4.22 -0.51 5.73
N PHE A 250 5.01 0.26 5.03
CA PHE A 250 6.44 -0.01 4.77
C PHE A 250 7.38 0.59 5.81
N GLY A 251 6.84 1.04 6.94
CA GLY A 251 7.58 1.61 8.05
C GLY A 251 7.01 1.17 9.38
N ARG A 252 7.45 1.83 10.45
CA ARG A 252 6.94 1.54 11.79
C ARG A 252 5.56 2.16 11.96
N ASP A 253 4.62 1.38 12.45
CA ASP A 253 3.26 1.80 12.79
C ASP A 253 3.24 2.78 13.98
N THR A 254 4.28 2.75 14.86
CA THR A 254 4.43 3.66 16.01
C THR A 254 4.46 5.15 15.64
N ASP A 255 4.82 5.46 14.41
CA ASP A 255 4.92 6.84 13.91
C ASP A 255 3.59 7.36 13.33
N ILE A 256 2.59 6.47 13.20
CA ILE A 256 1.27 6.75 12.65
C ILE A 256 0.23 6.69 13.78
N LYS A 257 -0.69 7.63 13.80
CA LYS A 257 -1.79 7.70 14.76
C LYS A 257 -3.12 7.86 14.03
N GLU A 258 -4.21 7.52 14.72
CA GLU A 258 -5.55 7.90 14.26
C GLU A 258 -5.60 9.41 14.00
N GLY A 259 -6.22 9.81 12.92
CA GLY A 259 -6.25 11.20 12.46
C GLY A 259 -5.02 11.63 11.64
N THR A 260 -3.99 10.78 11.47
CA THR A 260 -2.86 11.07 10.57
C THR A 260 -3.35 11.16 9.13
N ARG A 261 -2.86 12.16 8.39
CA ARG A 261 -3.23 12.37 6.99
C ARG A 261 -2.43 11.44 6.09
N VAL A 262 -3.10 11.02 5.03
CA VAL A 262 -2.56 10.12 4.00
C VAL A 262 -2.82 10.73 2.63
N ILE A 263 -1.78 10.79 1.81
CA ILE A 263 -1.84 11.35 0.46
C ILE A 263 -1.60 10.20 -0.53
N ARG A 264 -2.50 10.07 -1.50
CA ARG A 264 -2.29 9.11 -2.59
C ARG A 264 -1.26 9.64 -3.58
N THR A 265 -0.50 8.72 -4.18
CA THR A 265 0.53 9.09 -5.17
C THR A 265 0.08 8.86 -6.62
N GLY A 266 -0.99 8.10 -6.85
CA GLY A 266 -1.40 7.66 -8.19
C GLY A 266 -0.37 6.71 -8.84
N LYS A 267 0.58 6.17 -8.10
CA LYS A 267 1.63 5.27 -8.60
C LYS A 267 1.48 3.89 -8.00
N MET A 268 1.56 2.87 -8.84
CA MET A 268 1.59 1.47 -8.39
C MET A 268 2.89 1.19 -7.63
N ALA A 269 2.82 0.32 -6.64
CA ALA A 269 4.00 -0.17 -5.93
C ALA A 269 4.98 -0.82 -6.91
N GLY A 270 6.24 -0.47 -6.80
CA GLY A 270 7.26 -0.95 -7.71
C GLY A 270 8.67 -0.67 -7.17
N ILE A 271 9.66 -1.11 -7.93
CA ILE A 271 11.06 -0.95 -7.60
C ILE A 271 11.77 -0.16 -8.72
N PRO A 272 12.69 0.74 -8.36
CA PRO A 272 13.58 1.35 -9.36
C PRO A 272 14.48 0.29 -9.96
N VAL A 273 14.72 0.37 -11.27
CA VAL A 273 15.51 -0.61 -12.04
C VAL A 273 16.59 0.07 -12.89
N GLY A 274 17.66 -0.65 -13.15
CA GLY A 274 18.79 -0.16 -13.95
C GLY A 274 20.02 -1.05 -13.80
N GLU A 275 20.98 -0.94 -14.69
CA GLU A 275 22.26 -1.68 -14.63
C GLU A 275 23.10 -1.24 -13.42
N ALA A 276 22.93 0.00 -12.93
CA ALA A 276 23.64 0.52 -11.76
C ALA A 276 23.29 -0.24 -10.45
N PHE A 277 22.29 -1.12 -10.46
CA PHE A 277 21.96 -1.98 -9.34
C PHE A 277 22.88 -3.20 -9.21
N GLU A 278 23.65 -3.56 -10.26
CA GLU A 278 24.63 -4.64 -10.19
C GLU A 278 25.71 -4.32 -9.13
N GLY A 279 26.03 -5.31 -8.33
CA GLY A 279 27.02 -5.14 -7.25
C GLY A 279 26.50 -4.44 -5.99
N ARG A 280 25.23 -4.05 -5.95
CA ARG A 280 24.64 -3.28 -4.86
C ARG A 280 23.83 -4.15 -3.88
N ILE A 281 23.69 -3.62 -2.67
CA ILE A 281 22.82 -4.18 -1.64
C ILE A 281 21.70 -3.19 -1.39
N ILE A 282 20.47 -3.62 -1.57
CA ILE A 282 19.28 -2.79 -1.51
C ILE A 282 18.24 -3.39 -0.55
N ASP A 283 17.32 -2.55 -0.10
CA ASP A 283 16.12 -3.00 0.59
C ASP A 283 15.01 -3.48 -0.39
N ALA A 284 13.89 -3.89 0.14
CA ALA A 284 12.74 -4.34 -0.66
C ALA A 284 12.09 -3.23 -1.51
N LEU A 285 12.39 -1.97 -1.28
CA LEU A 285 11.90 -0.80 -2.05
C LEU A 285 12.96 -0.26 -3.03
N GLY A 286 14.16 -0.86 -3.07
CA GLY A 286 15.26 -0.46 -3.93
C GLY A 286 16.18 0.61 -3.35
N ALA A 287 16.03 0.97 -2.07
CA ALA A 287 16.92 1.91 -1.42
C ALA A 287 18.27 1.23 -1.07
N PRO A 288 19.43 1.91 -1.28
CA PRO A 288 20.74 1.33 -1.03
C PRO A 288 21.01 1.12 0.47
N LEU A 289 21.54 -0.04 0.83
CA LEU A 289 21.95 -0.41 2.19
C LEU A 289 23.47 -0.55 2.36
N ASP A 290 24.23 -0.39 1.29
CA ASP A 290 25.70 -0.64 1.26
C ASP A 290 26.56 0.58 1.58
N GLY A 291 25.93 1.75 1.80
CA GLY A 291 26.64 3.01 2.09
C GLY A 291 27.40 3.60 0.90
N GLN A 292 27.16 3.13 -0.33
CA GLN A 292 27.83 3.62 -1.53
C GLN A 292 27.09 4.79 -2.22
N GLY A 293 26.13 5.40 -1.53
CA GLY A 293 25.30 6.48 -2.09
C GLY A 293 24.12 5.98 -2.92
N ASP A 294 23.37 6.93 -3.46
CA ASP A 294 22.16 6.66 -4.24
C ASP A 294 22.48 5.93 -5.54
N ILE A 295 21.50 5.16 -6.02
CA ILE A 295 21.63 4.37 -7.25
C ILE A 295 20.85 5.08 -8.36
N GLU A 296 21.52 5.36 -9.48
CA GLU A 296 20.86 5.91 -10.64
C GLU A 296 19.91 4.87 -11.25
N SER A 297 18.62 5.18 -11.26
CA SER A 297 17.60 4.32 -11.86
C SER A 297 17.32 4.76 -13.29
N VAL A 298 17.25 3.80 -14.20
CA VAL A 298 16.85 4.03 -15.61
C VAL A 298 15.33 4.05 -15.75
N GLY A 299 14.62 3.41 -14.84
CA GLY A 299 13.17 3.30 -14.87
C GLY A 299 12.61 2.78 -13.57
N PHE A 300 11.31 2.49 -13.60
CA PHE A 300 10.56 1.96 -12.48
C PHE A 300 9.69 0.80 -12.98
N ARG A 301 9.71 -0.32 -12.28
CA ARG A 301 8.94 -1.51 -12.65
C ARG A 301 7.98 -1.88 -11.52
N PRO A 302 6.69 -2.14 -11.83
CA PRO A 302 5.75 -2.65 -10.83
C PRO A 302 6.25 -3.95 -10.21
N ILE A 303 6.01 -4.14 -8.91
CA ILE A 303 6.34 -5.39 -8.21
C ILE A 303 5.41 -6.54 -8.59
N GLU A 304 4.20 -6.23 -9.03
CA GLU A 304 3.25 -7.19 -9.57
C GLU A 304 3.02 -6.91 -11.05
N PHE A 305 3.25 -7.91 -11.87
CA PHE A 305 3.01 -7.85 -13.31
C PHE A 305 2.36 -9.17 -13.76
N PRO A 306 1.39 -9.11 -14.69
CA PRO A 306 0.78 -10.33 -15.23
C PRO A 306 1.83 -11.26 -15.82
N ALA A 307 1.79 -12.53 -15.45
CA ALA A 307 2.67 -13.55 -16.02
C ALA A 307 2.40 -13.72 -17.52
N PRO A 308 3.43 -14.05 -18.32
CA PRO A 308 3.24 -14.38 -19.74
C PRO A 308 2.26 -15.53 -19.94
N SER A 309 1.47 -15.47 -21.00
CA SER A 309 0.56 -16.54 -21.35
C SER A 309 1.31 -17.82 -21.75
N ILE A 310 0.62 -18.96 -21.76
CA ILE A 310 1.23 -20.25 -22.15
C ILE A 310 1.83 -20.18 -23.56
N VAL A 311 1.20 -19.43 -24.46
CA VAL A 311 1.64 -19.27 -25.86
C VAL A 311 2.96 -18.47 -25.96
N ASP A 312 3.17 -17.54 -25.04
CA ASP A 312 4.35 -16.68 -25.03
C ASP A 312 5.58 -17.36 -24.39
N ARG A 313 5.39 -18.50 -23.75
CA ARG A 313 6.46 -19.24 -23.06
C ARG A 313 7.28 -20.07 -24.04
N LYS A 314 8.59 -20.06 -23.82
CA LYS A 314 9.54 -20.85 -24.59
C LYS A 314 9.99 -22.06 -23.75
N SER A 315 10.14 -23.22 -24.37
CA SER A 315 10.66 -24.41 -23.69
C SER A 315 12.07 -24.20 -23.14
N VAL A 316 12.31 -24.73 -21.95
CA VAL A 316 13.62 -24.68 -21.29
C VAL A 316 14.55 -25.68 -21.96
N THR A 317 15.60 -25.19 -22.60
CA THR A 317 16.56 -26.04 -23.37
C THR A 317 18.02 -25.82 -22.99
N VAL A 318 18.29 -24.76 -22.19
CA VAL A 318 19.69 -24.41 -21.86
C VAL A 318 19.92 -24.75 -20.36
N PRO A 319 20.86 -25.65 -20.04
CA PRO A 319 21.18 -25.96 -18.65
C PRO A 319 21.87 -24.80 -17.96
N MET A 320 21.59 -24.67 -16.65
CA MET A 320 22.32 -23.82 -15.75
C MET A 320 23.39 -24.64 -15.03
N GLU A 321 24.63 -24.26 -15.18
CA GLU A 321 25.73 -24.94 -14.52
C GLU A 321 25.86 -24.48 -13.08
N THR A 322 25.44 -25.32 -12.13
CA THR A 322 25.52 -25.02 -10.70
C THR A 322 26.93 -25.19 -10.13
N GLY A 323 27.78 -25.97 -10.79
CA GLY A 323 29.12 -26.39 -10.31
C GLY A 323 29.03 -27.53 -9.29
N ILE A 324 27.84 -28.07 -9.02
CA ILE A 324 27.65 -29.20 -8.12
C ILE A 324 27.45 -30.46 -8.97
N LEU A 325 28.43 -31.34 -8.95
CA LEU A 325 28.47 -32.51 -9.82
C LEU A 325 27.19 -33.36 -9.76
N SER A 326 26.62 -33.58 -8.60
CA SER A 326 25.42 -34.39 -8.42
C SER A 326 24.17 -33.73 -9.06
N ILE A 327 24.09 -32.41 -9.07
CA ILE A 327 23.00 -31.67 -9.73
C ILE A 327 23.23 -31.65 -11.23
N ASP A 328 24.38 -31.16 -11.65
CA ASP A 328 24.66 -30.91 -13.08
C ASP A 328 24.69 -32.19 -13.92
N SER A 329 25.08 -33.33 -13.32
CA SER A 329 25.17 -34.61 -14.04
C SER A 329 23.88 -35.46 -13.99
N MET A 330 23.10 -35.36 -12.93
CA MET A 330 21.93 -36.24 -12.71
C MET A 330 20.60 -35.56 -12.92
N PHE A 331 20.48 -34.31 -12.43
CA PHE A 331 19.25 -33.52 -12.45
C PHE A 331 19.56 -32.07 -12.83
N PRO A 332 20.03 -31.82 -14.08
CA PRO A 332 20.45 -30.48 -14.47
C PRO A 332 19.28 -29.51 -14.43
N ILE A 333 19.52 -28.35 -13.83
CA ILE A 333 18.56 -27.25 -13.75
C ILE A 333 18.61 -26.47 -15.06
N GLY A 334 17.47 -26.20 -15.65
CA GLY A 334 17.40 -25.38 -16.87
C GLY A 334 17.29 -23.88 -16.55
N ARG A 335 17.82 -23.03 -17.42
CA ARG A 335 17.64 -21.57 -17.31
C ARG A 335 16.17 -21.22 -17.54
N GLY A 336 15.54 -20.63 -16.52
CA GLY A 336 14.10 -20.34 -16.47
C GLY A 336 13.29 -21.35 -15.64
N GLN A 337 13.90 -22.40 -15.13
CA GLN A 337 13.25 -23.39 -14.26
C GLN A 337 13.17 -22.86 -12.82
N ARG A 338 12.08 -23.20 -12.11
CA ARG A 338 11.92 -22.95 -10.68
C ARG A 338 12.30 -24.19 -9.91
N GLU A 339 13.21 -24.03 -8.94
CA GLU A 339 13.68 -25.12 -8.10
C GLU A 339 13.42 -24.83 -6.62
N LEU A 340 12.94 -25.84 -5.90
CA LEU A 340 12.74 -25.79 -4.48
C LEU A 340 13.91 -26.50 -3.76
N ILE A 341 14.67 -25.74 -2.95
CA ILE A 341 15.70 -26.31 -2.07
C ILE A 341 15.12 -26.38 -0.65
N ILE A 342 14.71 -27.55 -0.23
CA ILE A 342 14.07 -27.78 1.06
C ILE A 342 14.94 -28.68 1.96
N GLY A 343 14.87 -28.48 3.26
CA GLY A 343 15.56 -29.27 4.27
C GLY A 343 15.57 -28.56 5.62
N ASP A 344 16.01 -29.23 6.66
CA ASP A 344 16.11 -28.70 8.02
C ASP A 344 17.12 -27.55 8.15
N ARG A 345 17.19 -26.94 9.33
CA ARG A 345 18.18 -25.90 9.61
C ARG A 345 19.59 -26.46 9.49
N GLN A 346 20.51 -25.67 8.92
CA GLN A 346 21.94 -25.99 8.77
C GLN A 346 22.25 -27.21 7.84
N THR A 347 21.34 -27.63 6.98
CA THR A 347 21.55 -28.71 6.00
C THR A 347 22.28 -28.30 4.72
N GLY A 348 22.71 -27.03 4.63
CA GLY A 348 23.48 -26.55 3.47
C GLY A 348 22.65 -25.94 2.32
N LYS A 349 21.36 -25.66 2.52
CA LYS A 349 20.51 -25.02 1.48
C LYS A 349 21.12 -23.75 0.90
N THR A 350 21.55 -22.84 1.76
CA THR A 350 22.20 -21.59 1.35
C THR A 350 23.53 -21.83 0.66
N SER A 351 24.27 -22.88 1.02
CA SER A 351 25.56 -23.23 0.37
C SER A 351 25.35 -23.61 -1.08
N ILE A 352 24.29 -24.38 -1.40
CA ILE A 352 23.94 -24.74 -2.79
C ILE A 352 23.69 -23.46 -3.61
N ALA A 353 22.90 -22.53 -3.09
CA ALA A 353 22.63 -21.27 -3.78
C ALA A 353 23.92 -20.43 -3.95
N MET A 354 24.76 -20.37 -2.92
CA MET A 354 26.02 -19.63 -2.97
C MET A 354 27.01 -20.23 -3.98
N ASP A 355 27.17 -21.54 -3.97
CA ASP A 355 28.07 -22.22 -4.92
C ASP A 355 27.59 -22.03 -6.36
N THR A 356 26.26 -22.05 -6.58
CA THR A 356 25.66 -21.75 -7.87
C THR A 356 25.98 -20.32 -8.32
N ILE A 357 25.86 -19.32 -7.45
CA ILE A 357 26.21 -17.93 -7.76
C ILE A 357 27.69 -17.81 -8.10
N LEU A 358 28.56 -18.38 -7.25
CA LEU A 358 30.01 -18.34 -7.49
C LEU A 358 30.41 -18.98 -8.82
N ASN A 359 29.71 -20.01 -9.26
CA ASN A 359 29.97 -20.70 -10.52
C ASN A 359 29.47 -19.95 -11.77
N GLN A 360 28.72 -18.82 -11.61
CA GLN A 360 28.28 -17.99 -12.72
C GLN A 360 29.36 -16.98 -13.20
N LYS A 361 30.49 -16.89 -12.51
CA LYS A 361 31.58 -15.97 -12.90
C LYS A 361 32.00 -16.16 -14.37
N GLY A 362 31.90 -15.09 -15.18
CA GLY A 362 32.24 -15.09 -16.58
C GLY A 362 31.24 -15.78 -17.52
N LYS A 363 30.03 -16.09 -17.07
CA LYS A 363 28.97 -16.74 -17.85
C LYS A 363 27.85 -15.82 -18.32
N ASP A 364 28.05 -14.51 -18.21
CA ASP A 364 27.07 -13.49 -18.59
C ASP A 364 25.69 -13.73 -17.91
N VAL A 365 25.71 -13.87 -16.59
CA VAL A 365 24.53 -14.11 -15.77
C VAL A 365 24.49 -13.12 -14.62
N VAL A 366 23.44 -12.32 -14.53
CA VAL A 366 23.15 -11.48 -13.36
C VAL A 366 22.47 -12.33 -12.31
N CYS A 367 22.99 -12.33 -11.08
CA CYS A 367 22.45 -13.06 -9.96
C CYS A 367 21.72 -12.11 -9.01
N ILE A 368 20.50 -12.44 -8.63
CA ILE A 368 19.74 -11.68 -7.64
C ILE A 368 19.47 -12.56 -6.43
N TYR A 369 20.08 -12.20 -5.30
CA TYR A 369 19.87 -12.92 -4.04
C TYR A 369 18.91 -12.15 -3.13
N VAL A 370 17.75 -12.74 -2.85
CA VAL A 370 16.74 -12.15 -1.99
C VAL A 370 16.82 -12.78 -0.60
N ALA A 371 17.29 -12.01 0.39
CA ALA A 371 17.40 -12.44 1.78
C ALA A 371 16.17 -12.02 2.56
N ILE A 372 15.35 -12.97 3.00
CA ILE A 372 14.09 -12.71 3.72
C ILE A 372 14.18 -13.28 5.13
N GLY A 373 13.89 -12.46 6.16
CA GLY A 373 13.84 -12.86 7.55
C GLY A 373 15.18 -13.33 8.13
N GLN A 374 16.29 -13.08 7.44
CA GLN A 374 17.63 -13.44 7.88
C GLN A 374 18.22 -12.40 8.83
N LYS A 375 19.14 -12.83 9.70
CA LYS A 375 19.92 -11.91 10.54
C LYS A 375 20.87 -11.09 9.68
N ALA A 376 20.98 -9.79 9.91
CA ALA A 376 21.90 -8.89 9.21
C ALA A 376 23.34 -9.40 9.20
N SER A 377 23.81 -10.03 10.31
CA SER A 377 25.14 -10.64 10.40
C SER A 377 25.34 -11.81 9.42
N THR A 378 24.30 -12.55 9.09
CA THR A 378 24.34 -13.64 8.12
C THR A 378 24.48 -13.09 6.70
N ILE A 379 23.71 -12.03 6.39
CA ILE A 379 23.78 -11.34 5.11
C ILE A 379 25.16 -10.71 4.93
N ALA A 380 25.72 -10.07 5.96
CA ALA A 380 27.07 -9.51 5.91
C ALA A 380 28.16 -10.56 5.63
N LYS A 381 28.05 -11.77 6.21
CA LYS A 381 28.96 -12.90 5.90
C LYS A 381 28.83 -13.35 4.45
N LEU A 382 27.61 -13.43 3.92
CA LEU A 382 27.31 -13.78 2.54
C LEU A 382 27.95 -12.75 1.59
N VAL A 383 27.71 -11.44 1.82
CA VAL A 383 28.34 -10.34 1.06
C VAL A 383 29.87 -10.44 1.05
N ASN A 384 30.46 -10.70 2.23
CA ASN A 384 31.92 -10.86 2.34
C ASN A 384 32.45 -12.05 1.53
N THR A 385 31.69 -13.14 1.48
CA THR A 385 32.05 -14.31 0.67
C THR A 385 31.97 -13.99 -0.82
N LEU A 386 30.92 -13.31 -1.27
CA LEU A 386 30.81 -12.86 -2.65
C LEU A 386 31.91 -11.89 -3.05
N LYS A 387 32.25 -10.93 -2.20
CA LYS A 387 33.35 -9.96 -2.43
C LYS A 387 34.71 -10.66 -2.54
N LYS A 388 34.99 -11.64 -1.68
CA LYS A 388 36.26 -12.40 -1.71
C LYS A 388 36.45 -13.22 -2.99
N ASN A 389 35.37 -13.62 -3.64
CA ASN A 389 35.40 -14.44 -4.84
C ASN A 389 35.10 -13.61 -6.12
N ASP A 390 35.12 -12.27 -6.04
CA ASP A 390 34.78 -11.35 -7.12
C ASP A 390 33.40 -11.60 -7.77
N ALA A 391 32.46 -12.17 -6.98
CA ALA A 391 31.12 -12.49 -7.42
C ALA A 391 30.13 -11.37 -7.18
N MET A 392 30.52 -10.35 -6.42
CA MET A 392 29.63 -9.22 -6.13
C MET A 392 29.34 -8.36 -7.37
N SER A 393 30.27 -8.28 -8.32
CA SER A 393 30.12 -7.44 -9.53
C SER A 393 28.93 -7.81 -10.42
N TYR A 394 28.48 -9.06 -10.40
CA TYR A 394 27.32 -9.54 -11.15
C TYR A 394 26.18 -10.00 -10.22
N THR A 395 26.21 -9.61 -8.95
CA THR A 395 25.22 -10.03 -7.97
C THR A 395 24.53 -8.83 -7.34
N ILE A 396 23.20 -8.84 -7.31
CA ILE A 396 22.38 -7.88 -6.58
C ILE A 396 21.84 -8.57 -5.32
N ILE A 397 21.88 -7.89 -4.18
CA ILE A 397 21.32 -8.42 -2.93
C ILE A 397 20.14 -7.57 -2.50
N VAL A 398 18.95 -8.18 -2.45
CA VAL A 398 17.75 -7.58 -1.88
C VAL A 398 17.62 -8.08 -0.45
N SER A 399 17.67 -7.19 0.52
CA SER A 399 17.70 -7.52 1.94
C SER A 399 16.42 -7.07 2.64
N ALA A 400 15.69 -8.02 3.21
CA ALA A 400 14.62 -7.81 4.16
C ALA A 400 14.91 -8.63 5.41
N THR A 401 15.54 -8.01 6.40
CA THR A 401 16.03 -8.68 7.61
C THR A 401 14.89 -9.07 8.55
N ALA A 402 15.19 -9.93 9.54
CA ALA A 402 14.21 -10.30 10.57
C ALA A 402 13.76 -9.14 11.47
N SER A 403 14.49 -8.02 11.47
CA SER A 403 14.16 -6.79 12.21
C SER A 403 13.34 -5.79 11.38
N ASP A 404 13.20 -6.03 10.08
CA ASP A 404 12.40 -5.17 9.22
C ASP A 404 10.91 -5.50 9.35
N PRO A 405 10.01 -4.54 9.13
CA PRO A 405 8.58 -4.77 9.14
C PRO A 405 8.16 -5.94 8.23
N ALA A 406 7.18 -6.73 8.68
CA ALA A 406 6.68 -7.89 7.93
C ALA A 406 6.27 -7.56 6.48
N PRO A 407 5.66 -6.41 6.17
CA PRO A 407 5.34 -6.03 4.81
C PRO A 407 6.56 -5.93 3.88
N LEU A 408 7.69 -5.44 4.35
CA LEU A 408 8.93 -5.39 3.56
C LEU A 408 9.46 -6.80 3.26
N GLN A 409 9.33 -7.73 4.23
CA GLN A 409 9.68 -9.14 4.00
C GLN A 409 8.75 -9.80 2.98
N TYR A 410 7.46 -9.41 2.98
CA TYR A 410 6.46 -9.90 2.02
C TYR A 410 6.75 -9.45 0.59
N ILE A 411 7.08 -8.18 0.37
CA ILE A 411 7.31 -7.65 -0.98
C ILE A 411 8.71 -7.94 -1.54
N ALA A 412 9.69 -8.29 -0.71
CA ALA A 412 11.08 -8.52 -1.14
C ALA A 412 11.21 -9.52 -2.30
N PRO A 413 10.53 -10.69 -2.34
CA PRO A 413 10.62 -11.60 -3.46
C PRO A 413 10.02 -11.02 -4.75
N TYR A 414 8.96 -10.24 -4.65
CA TYR A 414 8.36 -9.56 -5.81
C TYR A 414 9.31 -8.49 -6.37
N SER A 415 9.93 -7.71 -5.49
CA SER A 415 10.94 -6.71 -5.86
C SER A 415 12.16 -7.35 -6.55
N GLY A 416 12.67 -8.45 -6.01
CA GLY A 416 13.75 -9.21 -6.63
C GLY A 416 13.36 -9.77 -8.00
N THR A 417 12.13 -10.24 -8.15
CA THR A 417 11.59 -10.74 -9.42
C THR A 417 11.44 -9.61 -10.43
N ALA A 418 10.91 -8.45 -10.03
CA ALA A 418 10.76 -7.28 -10.90
C ALA A 418 12.12 -6.79 -11.44
N LEU A 419 13.18 -6.82 -10.60
CA LEU A 419 14.55 -6.56 -11.03
C LEU A 419 15.03 -7.60 -12.03
N ALA A 420 14.82 -8.89 -11.78
CA ALA A 420 15.20 -9.96 -12.68
C ALA A 420 14.51 -9.81 -14.06
N GLU A 421 13.23 -9.49 -14.06
CA GLU A 421 12.47 -9.24 -15.28
C GLU A 421 12.96 -8.00 -16.06
N TYR A 422 13.49 -6.98 -15.37
CA TYR A 422 14.14 -5.86 -16.04
C TYR A 422 15.36 -6.33 -16.84
N PHE A 423 16.31 -7.00 -16.18
CA PHE A 423 17.52 -7.53 -16.86
C PHE A 423 17.16 -8.47 -17.99
N MET A 424 16.14 -9.27 -17.82
CA MET A 424 15.60 -10.16 -18.84
C MET A 424 15.07 -9.42 -20.06
N SER A 425 14.40 -8.28 -19.85
CA SER A 425 13.84 -7.47 -20.95
C SER A 425 14.88 -6.65 -21.71
N VAL A 426 15.99 -6.27 -21.04
CA VAL A 426 17.07 -5.47 -21.62
C VAL A 426 18.10 -6.34 -22.34
N SER A 427 18.35 -7.55 -21.84
CA SER A 427 19.23 -8.52 -22.48
C SER A 427 18.59 -9.13 -23.72
N TYR A 428 18.52 -8.39 -24.80
CA TYR A 428 17.82 -8.74 -26.04
C TYR A 428 18.34 -10.01 -26.74
N THR A 429 19.45 -10.60 -26.30
CA THR A 429 20.08 -11.66 -27.05
C THR A 429 19.99 -13.06 -26.44
N HIS A 430 19.90 -13.28 -25.12
CA HIS A 430 20.08 -14.63 -24.59
C HIS A 430 19.28 -15.08 -23.37
N LEU A 431 18.49 -14.24 -22.70
CA LEU A 431 17.75 -14.64 -21.50
C LEU A 431 16.28 -14.14 -21.54
N ARG A 432 15.47 -14.79 -22.36
CA ARG A 432 14.02 -14.71 -22.13
C ARG A 432 13.72 -15.60 -20.93
N ALA A 433 13.03 -15.06 -19.93
CA ALA A 433 12.49 -15.85 -18.84
C ALA A 433 11.67 -16.97 -19.45
N HIS A 434 12.07 -18.14 -19.09
CA HIS A 434 11.30 -19.31 -19.38
C HIS A 434 10.69 -19.70 -18.05
N GLU A 435 9.43 -19.34 -17.89
CA GLU A 435 8.66 -19.93 -16.81
C GLU A 435 8.30 -21.34 -17.23
N THR A 436 8.72 -22.31 -16.44
CA THR A 436 8.19 -23.65 -16.53
C THR A 436 6.80 -23.67 -15.96
N ASP A 437 5.89 -24.40 -16.57
CA ASP A 437 4.55 -24.60 -16.05
C ASP A 437 4.61 -25.04 -14.60
N SER A 438 3.95 -24.30 -13.75
CA SER A 438 3.71 -24.69 -12.36
C SER A 438 2.55 -25.66 -12.35
N TYR A 439 2.79 -26.85 -11.94
CA TYR A 439 1.79 -27.75 -11.39
C TYR A 439 1.74 -27.58 -9.88
#